data_d1c75437aea5c51edc9d816f11843e64
#
_entry.id   d1c75437aea5c51edc9d816f11843e64
#
_cell.length_a   1.000
_cell.length_b   1.000
_cell.length_c   1.000
_cell.angle_alpha   90.00
_cell.angle_beta   90.00
_cell.angle_gamma   90.00
#
_symmetry.space_group_name_H-M   'P 1'
#
loop_
_entity.id
_entity.type
_entity.pdbx_description
1 polymer ?
#
loop_
_entity_poly.entity_id
_entity_poly.type
_entity_poly.pdbx_seq_one_letter_code
_entity_poly.pdbx_strand_id
1 'polypeptide(L)'
;MQRSLPSLAALVALALAAACSKPAPQQAAAGVQWGVIVLYNQPKDTAAFEKYYAEKHVPLFASHAQEIGVTRVELVKFPATIDGQRPALYRMADIRFESRAALEKGIATAGFKAAAADLANFATGGVTVLIGQKTN
;
A
#
# COMPACT_ATOMS: atom_id res chain seq x y z
N MET A 1 -25.26 71.08 45.49
CA MET A 1 -26.03 70.47 44.39
C MET A 1 -25.06 69.69 43.52
N GLN A 2 -24.96 68.39 43.74
CA GLN A 2 -24.05 67.46 43.00
C GLN A 2 -24.89 66.68 42.02
N ARG A 3 -24.57 66.76 40.75
CA ARG A 3 -25.19 65.95 39.72
C ARG A 3 -24.19 64.85 39.31
N SER A 4 -24.57 63.66 39.64
CA SER A 4 -23.86 62.43 39.27
C SER A 4 -24.14 62.09 37.83
N LEU A 5 -23.08 61.77 37.03
CA LEU A 5 -23.13 61.20 35.68
C LEU A 5 -23.01 59.71 35.78
N PRO A 6 -23.79 58.93 35.03
CA PRO A 6 -23.62 57.47 35.00
C PRO A 6 -22.54 57.04 33.96
N SER A 7 -21.64 56.17 34.38
CA SER A 7 -20.65 55.51 33.54
C SER A 7 -21.31 54.48 32.61
N LEU A 8 -21.10 54.65 31.32
CA LEU A 8 -21.40 53.59 30.33
C LEU A 8 -20.28 52.54 30.36
N ALA A 9 -20.59 51.36 30.83
CA ALA A 9 -19.74 50.21 30.70
C ALA A 9 -19.93 49.59 29.28
N ALA A 10 -18.90 49.70 28.44
CA ALA A 10 -18.88 49.04 27.15
C ALA A 10 -18.46 47.56 27.32
N LEU A 11 -19.41 46.65 27.08
CA LEU A 11 -19.18 45.21 26.99
C LEU A 11 -18.55 44.91 25.63
N VAL A 12 -17.26 44.60 25.62
CA VAL A 12 -16.59 44.03 24.46
C VAL A 12 -16.83 42.53 24.44
N ALA A 13 -17.70 42.06 23.57
CA ALA A 13 -17.90 40.63 23.31
C ALA A 13 -16.77 40.12 22.42
N LEU A 14 -15.85 39.34 23.04
CA LEU A 14 -14.78 38.65 22.33
C LEU A 14 -15.35 37.37 21.70
N ALA A 15 -15.64 37.38 20.40
CA ALA A 15 -16.05 36.21 19.66
C ALA A 15 -14.83 35.31 19.43
N LEU A 16 -14.74 34.17 20.15
CA LEU A 16 -13.79 33.09 19.85
C LEU A 16 -14.26 32.37 18.57
N ALA A 17 -13.63 32.67 17.46
CA ALA A 17 -13.76 31.86 16.26
C ALA A 17 -12.98 30.55 16.49
N ALA A 18 -13.70 29.47 16.80
CA ALA A 18 -13.13 28.12 16.79
C ALA A 18 -12.82 27.72 15.35
N ALA A 19 -11.57 27.89 14.91
CA ALA A 19 -11.09 27.35 13.66
C ALA A 19 -11.04 25.83 13.78
N CYS A 20 -11.99 25.13 13.16
CA CYS A 20 -11.91 23.70 12.93
C CYS A 20 -10.76 23.42 11.96
N SER A 21 -9.55 23.27 12.48
CA SER A 21 -8.41 22.76 11.72
C SER A 21 -8.69 21.29 11.40
N LYS A 22 -8.94 20.98 10.13
CA LYS A 22 -8.88 19.58 9.67
C LYS A 22 -7.51 19.00 10.08
N PRO A 23 -7.49 17.84 10.75
CA PRO A 23 -6.20 17.19 11.02
C PRO A 23 -5.53 16.93 9.67
N ALA A 24 -4.29 17.40 9.52
CA ALA A 24 -3.45 17.04 8.39
C ALA A 24 -3.34 15.51 8.35
N PRO A 25 -3.27 14.89 7.14
CA PRO A 25 -3.05 13.46 7.06
C PRO A 25 -1.76 13.15 7.82
N GLN A 26 -1.93 12.41 8.91
CA GLN A 26 -0.83 11.98 9.76
C GLN A 26 0.01 11.03 8.92
N GLN A 27 1.12 11.54 8.40
CA GLN A 27 2.15 10.74 7.77
C GLN A 27 2.56 9.70 8.82
N ALA A 28 2.17 8.44 8.62
CA ALA A 28 2.54 7.35 9.51
C ALA A 28 4.04 7.45 9.72
N ALA A 29 4.48 7.49 10.98
CA ALA A 29 5.89 7.52 11.35
C ALA A 29 6.64 6.50 10.48
N ALA A 30 7.75 6.91 9.87
CA ALA A 30 8.58 6.10 9.01
C ALA A 30 9.17 4.93 9.82
N GLY A 31 8.34 3.96 10.14
CA GLY A 31 8.72 2.69 10.74
C GLY A 31 9.23 1.75 9.66
N VAL A 32 10.13 0.88 10.03
CA VAL A 32 10.58 -0.23 9.19
C VAL A 32 9.38 -0.99 8.65
N GLN A 33 9.15 -0.92 7.34
CA GLN A 33 8.07 -1.65 6.69
C GLN A 33 8.57 -2.98 6.15
N TRP A 34 7.85 -4.04 6.45
CA TRP A 34 8.12 -5.39 5.96
C TRP A 34 7.20 -5.74 4.80
N GLY A 35 7.71 -6.52 3.85
CA GLY A 35 6.89 -6.92 2.71
C GLY A 35 7.35 -8.20 2.05
N VAL A 36 6.47 -8.73 1.21
CA VAL A 36 6.80 -9.77 0.24
C VAL A 36 6.93 -9.10 -1.12
N ILE A 37 8.09 -9.30 -1.75
CA ILE A 37 8.39 -8.80 -3.10
C ILE A 37 8.33 -9.99 -4.05
N VAL A 38 7.44 -9.91 -5.03
CA VAL A 38 7.30 -10.92 -6.08
C VAL A 38 7.83 -10.35 -7.38
N LEU A 39 8.88 -10.94 -7.92
CA LEU A 39 9.53 -10.53 -9.16
C LEU A 39 9.22 -11.56 -10.25
N TYR A 40 8.51 -11.14 -11.28
CA TYR A 40 8.17 -11.96 -12.43
C TYR A 40 9.17 -11.73 -13.55
N ASN A 41 9.79 -12.80 -14.05
CA ASN A 41 10.59 -12.73 -15.27
C ASN A 41 9.70 -12.55 -16.50
N GLN A 42 10.31 -12.29 -17.66
CA GLN A 42 9.59 -12.18 -18.93
C GLN A 42 8.81 -13.47 -19.22
N PRO A 43 7.47 -13.41 -19.33
CA PRO A 43 6.68 -14.60 -19.64
C PRO A 43 6.91 -15.05 -21.07
N LYS A 44 6.66 -16.34 -21.34
CA LYS A 44 6.71 -16.90 -22.71
C LYS A 44 5.65 -16.29 -23.61
N ASP A 45 4.47 -16.01 -23.05
CA ASP A 45 3.35 -15.34 -23.70
C ASP A 45 2.86 -14.20 -22.80
N THR A 46 3.12 -12.97 -23.23
CA THR A 46 2.75 -11.76 -22.46
C THR A 46 1.23 -11.56 -22.40
N ALA A 47 0.53 -11.84 -23.49
CA ALA A 47 -0.93 -11.66 -23.55
C ALA A 47 -1.64 -12.65 -22.63
N ALA A 48 -1.24 -13.90 -22.66
CA ALA A 48 -1.76 -14.94 -21.76
C ALA A 48 -1.45 -14.62 -20.30
N PHE A 49 -0.22 -14.16 -20.01
CA PHE A 49 0.16 -13.72 -18.66
C PHE A 49 -0.74 -12.59 -18.16
N GLU A 50 -0.88 -11.49 -18.92
CA GLU A 50 -1.68 -10.32 -18.50
C GLU A 50 -3.14 -10.68 -18.28
N LYS A 51 -3.71 -11.49 -19.17
CA LYS A 51 -5.09 -11.94 -19.02
C LYS A 51 -5.28 -12.75 -17.73
N TYR A 52 -4.44 -13.76 -17.50
CA TYR A 52 -4.54 -14.58 -16.30
C TYR A 52 -4.30 -13.76 -15.02
N TYR A 53 -3.26 -12.92 -15.04
CA TYR A 53 -2.90 -12.07 -13.93
C TYR A 53 -4.06 -11.17 -13.49
N ALA A 54 -4.70 -10.46 -14.45
CA ALA A 54 -5.78 -9.54 -14.17
C ALA A 54 -7.10 -10.25 -13.82
N GLU A 55 -7.44 -11.34 -14.52
CA GLU A 55 -8.75 -11.97 -14.39
C GLU A 55 -8.80 -13.06 -13.30
N LYS A 56 -7.67 -13.63 -12.91
CA LYS A 56 -7.58 -14.75 -11.97
C LYS A 56 -6.70 -14.47 -10.76
N HIS A 57 -5.43 -14.19 -10.98
CA HIS A 57 -4.45 -14.09 -9.89
C HIS A 57 -4.72 -12.90 -8.95
N VAL A 58 -4.88 -11.71 -9.50
CA VAL A 58 -5.14 -10.50 -8.69
C VAL A 58 -6.46 -10.62 -7.91
N PRO A 59 -7.59 -11.03 -8.50
CA PRO A 59 -8.83 -11.27 -7.75
C PRO A 59 -8.70 -12.36 -6.67
N LEU A 60 -7.99 -13.45 -6.95
CA LEU A 60 -7.72 -14.50 -5.97
C LEU A 60 -6.98 -13.92 -4.75
N PHE A 61 -5.86 -13.22 -4.97
CA PHE A 61 -5.12 -12.59 -3.89
C PHE A 61 -5.97 -11.55 -3.15
N ALA A 62 -6.70 -10.69 -3.85
CA ALA A 62 -7.54 -9.66 -3.26
C ALA A 62 -8.64 -10.23 -2.36
N SER A 63 -9.23 -11.37 -2.72
CA SER A 63 -10.26 -12.04 -1.90
C SER A 63 -9.73 -12.51 -0.54
N HIS A 64 -8.42 -12.72 -0.41
CA HIS A 64 -7.74 -13.13 0.82
C HIS A 64 -6.95 -12.00 1.51
N ALA A 65 -6.92 -10.79 0.95
CA ALA A 65 -6.07 -9.70 1.44
C ALA A 65 -6.29 -9.38 2.92
N GLN A 66 -7.54 -9.45 3.39
CA GLN A 66 -7.88 -9.21 4.80
C GLN A 66 -7.36 -10.34 5.70
N GLU A 67 -7.56 -11.61 5.31
CA GLU A 67 -7.05 -12.79 6.04
C GLU A 67 -5.52 -12.74 6.13
N ILE A 68 -4.86 -12.37 5.04
CA ILE A 68 -3.40 -12.26 4.93
C ILE A 68 -2.88 -11.10 5.80
N GLY A 69 -3.69 -10.06 6.04
CA GLY A 69 -3.30 -8.89 6.81
C GLY A 69 -2.46 -7.89 6.02
N VAL A 70 -2.74 -7.77 4.71
CA VAL A 70 -2.06 -6.85 3.80
C VAL A 70 -2.47 -5.41 4.10
N THR A 71 -1.50 -4.51 4.22
CA THR A 71 -1.74 -3.07 4.42
C THR A 71 -1.66 -2.28 3.12
N ARG A 72 -0.84 -2.73 2.17
CA ARG A 72 -0.65 -2.08 0.87
C ARG A 72 -0.16 -3.09 -0.15
N VAL A 73 -0.57 -2.92 -1.41
CA VAL A 73 -0.03 -3.64 -2.57
C VAL A 73 0.32 -2.64 -3.65
N GLU A 74 1.51 -2.74 -4.18
CA GLU A 74 1.95 -1.99 -5.37
C GLU A 74 2.29 -2.97 -6.48
N LEU A 75 1.70 -2.74 -7.65
CA LEU A 75 1.94 -3.54 -8.85
C LEU A 75 2.71 -2.69 -9.87
N VAL A 76 3.90 -3.13 -10.23
CA VAL A 76 4.77 -2.42 -11.17
C VAL A 76 5.00 -3.28 -12.39
N LYS A 77 4.96 -2.66 -13.58
CA LYS A 77 5.33 -3.26 -14.86
C LYS A 77 6.58 -2.58 -15.39
N PHE A 78 7.50 -3.34 -15.93
CA PHE A 78 8.77 -2.85 -16.48
C PHE A 78 8.73 -2.89 -18.02
N PRO A 79 8.37 -1.78 -18.70
CA PRO A 79 8.28 -1.76 -20.17
C PRO A 79 9.65 -1.73 -20.84
N ALA A 80 10.63 -1.08 -20.24
CA ALA A 80 11.98 -0.93 -20.78
C ALA A 80 13.00 -0.67 -19.67
N THR A 81 14.27 -0.91 -19.96
CA THR A 81 15.40 -0.40 -19.19
C THR A 81 15.66 1.07 -19.52
N ILE A 82 16.53 1.75 -18.76
CA ILE A 82 16.85 3.18 -19.02
C ILE A 82 17.42 3.41 -20.42
N ASP A 83 18.16 2.42 -20.95
CA ASP A 83 18.72 2.43 -22.30
C ASP A 83 17.75 1.91 -23.37
N GLY A 84 16.47 1.71 -23.03
CA GLY A 84 15.41 1.32 -23.94
C GLY A 84 15.36 -0.17 -24.29
N GLN A 85 16.16 -1.01 -23.64
CA GLN A 85 16.18 -2.45 -23.89
C GLN A 85 15.04 -3.16 -23.18
N ARG A 86 14.73 -4.40 -23.59
CA ARG A 86 13.78 -5.27 -22.90
C ARG A 86 14.36 -5.73 -21.56
N PRO A 87 13.72 -5.43 -20.42
CA PRO A 87 14.25 -5.85 -19.13
C PRO A 87 14.12 -7.37 -18.90
N ALA A 88 14.99 -7.93 -18.06
CA ALA A 88 14.88 -9.32 -17.62
C ALA A 88 13.62 -9.56 -16.79
N LEU A 89 13.28 -8.59 -15.94
CA LEU A 89 12.04 -8.60 -15.17
C LEU A 89 10.89 -7.99 -15.98
N TYR A 90 9.73 -8.59 -15.86
CA TYR A 90 8.51 -8.14 -16.51
C TYR A 90 7.59 -7.35 -15.58
N ARG A 91 7.38 -7.87 -14.37
CA ARG A 91 6.51 -7.28 -13.34
C ARG A 91 7.09 -7.45 -11.96
N MET A 92 6.59 -6.61 -11.04
CA MET A 92 6.80 -6.75 -9.62
C MET A 92 5.46 -6.55 -8.89
N ALA A 93 5.24 -7.31 -7.84
CA ALA A 93 4.26 -7.01 -6.79
C ALA A 93 5.01 -6.75 -5.48
N ASP A 94 4.70 -5.62 -4.85
CA ASP A 94 5.22 -5.24 -3.54
C ASP A 94 4.05 -5.27 -2.54
N ILE A 95 4.05 -6.27 -1.65
CA ILE A 95 2.97 -6.55 -0.71
C ILE A 95 3.45 -6.18 0.68
N ARG A 96 2.83 -5.16 1.30
CA ARG A 96 3.27 -4.59 2.57
C ARG A 96 2.44 -5.05 3.75
N PHE A 97 3.11 -5.17 4.89
CA PHE A 97 2.57 -5.57 6.19
C PHE A 97 2.96 -4.55 7.25
N GLU A 98 2.15 -4.46 8.30
CA GLU A 98 2.38 -3.54 9.41
C GLU A 98 3.69 -3.82 10.16
N SER A 99 4.07 -5.10 10.28
CA SER A 99 5.27 -5.55 10.98
C SER A 99 5.79 -6.86 10.41
N ARG A 100 7.00 -7.26 10.86
CA ARG A 100 7.55 -8.58 10.56
C ARG A 100 6.66 -9.71 11.06
N ALA A 101 6.13 -9.58 12.27
CA ALA A 101 5.23 -10.58 12.85
C ALA A 101 3.92 -10.70 12.05
N ALA A 102 3.36 -9.58 11.57
CA ALA A 102 2.19 -9.57 10.70
C ALA A 102 2.49 -10.27 9.36
N LEU A 103 3.66 -10.02 8.76
CA LEU A 103 4.11 -10.71 7.55
C LEU A 103 4.22 -12.22 7.78
N GLU A 104 4.92 -12.66 8.83
CA GLU A 104 5.10 -14.08 9.15
C GLU A 104 3.76 -14.79 9.35
N LYS A 105 2.81 -14.14 10.05
CA LYS A 105 1.43 -14.62 10.17
C LYS A 105 0.72 -14.69 8.84
N GLY A 106 0.83 -13.64 8.03
CA GLY A 106 0.15 -13.52 6.74
C GLY A 106 0.57 -14.59 5.73
N ILE A 107 1.89 -14.84 5.60
CA ILE A 107 2.39 -15.88 4.67
C ILE A 107 2.06 -17.31 5.11
N ALA A 108 1.69 -17.52 6.37
CA ALA A 108 1.26 -18.82 6.88
C ALA A 108 -0.22 -19.12 6.58
N THR A 109 -1.02 -18.13 6.19
CA THR A 109 -2.45 -18.29 5.90
C THR A 109 -2.73 -19.19 4.71
N ALA A 110 -3.91 -19.79 4.67
CA ALA A 110 -4.36 -20.58 3.54
C ALA A 110 -4.47 -19.74 2.26
N GLY A 111 -4.96 -18.49 2.38
CA GLY A 111 -5.12 -17.57 1.28
C GLY A 111 -3.79 -17.19 0.62
N PHE A 112 -2.74 -16.90 1.41
CA PHE A 112 -1.42 -16.63 0.85
C PHE A 112 -0.84 -17.85 0.14
N LYS A 113 -0.95 -19.03 0.73
CA LYS A 113 -0.48 -20.30 0.13
C LYS A 113 -1.21 -20.60 -1.18
N ALA A 114 -2.53 -20.35 -1.24
CA ALA A 114 -3.29 -20.52 -2.47
C ALA A 114 -2.81 -19.58 -3.58
N ALA A 115 -2.60 -18.29 -3.27
CA ALA A 115 -2.06 -17.33 -4.22
C ALA A 115 -0.63 -17.68 -4.65
N ALA A 116 0.21 -18.15 -3.74
CA ALA A 116 1.56 -18.61 -4.07
C ALA A 116 1.56 -19.85 -4.98
N ALA A 117 0.68 -20.80 -4.74
CA ALA A 117 0.54 -21.99 -5.58
C ALA A 117 0.05 -21.64 -7.00
N ASP A 118 -0.81 -20.61 -7.12
CA ASP A 118 -1.37 -20.16 -8.38
C ASP A 118 -0.30 -19.57 -9.34
N LEU A 119 0.85 -19.13 -8.83
CA LEU A 119 1.97 -18.63 -9.64
C LEU A 119 2.41 -19.63 -10.74
N ALA A 120 2.34 -20.92 -10.46
CA ALA A 120 2.70 -21.98 -11.41
C ALA A 120 1.81 -21.99 -12.67
N ASN A 121 0.58 -21.44 -12.57
CA ASN A 121 -0.38 -21.44 -13.68
C ASN A 121 -0.06 -20.41 -14.76
N PHE A 122 0.68 -19.32 -14.43
CA PHE A 122 0.88 -18.22 -15.38
C PHE A 122 2.30 -17.63 -15.41
N ALA A 123 3.09 -17.77 -14.36
CA ALA A 123 4.44 -17.20 -14.29
C ALA A 123 5.46 -18.05 -15.10
N THR A 124 5.19 -18.24 -16.39
CA THR A 124 5.91 -19.16 -17.29
C THR A 124 7.36 -18.78 -17.55
N GLY A 125 7.76 -17.54 -17.25
CA GLY A 125 9.14 -17.07 -17.31
C GLY A 125 9.93 -17.31 -16.03
N GLY A 126 9.25 -17.78 -14.98
CA GLY A 126 9.80 -17.90 -13.64
C GLY A 126 9.44 -16.72 -12.75
N VAL A 127 9.50 -16.95 -11.46
CA VAL A 127 9.18 -15.98 -10.42
C VAL A 127 10.15 -16.11 -9.25
N THR A 128 10.53 -14.99 -8.65
CA THR A 128 11.31 -14.94 -7.41
C THR A 128 10.48 -14.24 -6.34
N VAL A 129 10.35 -14.87 -5.18
CA VAL A 129 9.62 -14.32 -4.05
C VAL A 129 10.58 -14.06 -2.91
N LEU A 130 10.63 -12.81 -2.42
CA LEU A 130 11.57 -12.35 -1.42
C LEU A 130 10.84 -11.70 -0.25
N ILE A 131 11.42 -11.81 0.95
CA ILE A 131 11.04 -10.94 2.07
C ILE A 131 11.89 -9.69 1.98
N GLY A 132 11.24 -8.54 1.89
CA GLY A 132 11.87 -7.24 1.82
C GLY A 132 11.63 -6.41 3.08
N GLN A 133 12.66 -5.66 3.45
CA GLN A 133 12.57 -4.65 4.48
C GLN A 133 12.84 -3.28 3.85
N LYS A 134 11.86 -2.38 3.94
CA LYS A 134 12.05 -0.99 3.48
C LYS A 134 12.79 -0.24 4.57
N THR A 135 13.97 0.27 4.24
CA THR A 135 14.77 1.18 5.06
C THR A 135 14.66 2.57 4.46
N ASN A 136 14.34 3.57 5.29
CA ASN A 136 14.31 4.98 4.88
C ASN A 136 15.66 5.62 5.16
#